data_83755f5672b67a4f7b66cb33450a140d
#
_entry.id   83755f5672b67a4f7b66cb33450a140d
#
_cell.length_a   1.000
_cell.length_b   1.000
_cell.length_c   1.000
_cell.angle_alpha   90.00
_cell.angle_beta   90.00
_cell.angle_gamma   90.00
#
_symmetry.space_group_name_H-M   'P 1'
#
loop_
_entity.id
_entity.type
_entity.pdbx_description
1 polymer ?
#
loop_
_entity_poly.entity_id
_entity_poly.type
_entity_poly.pdbx_seq_one_letter_code
_entity_poly.pdbx_strand_id
1 'polypeptide(L)'
;MSQNNGYLVVASNKYRYYAWAINLLEGIKDYYPEAQVCLVTEERFLDGREEIADHLILCDDHYRAKLWGMAQSPFDKTFYLDADMTIVGEGIETVFDELGDHDMMFPPLPERFYHIFQRATFPGGKFSLCGGCCVYNSANPKVMEFMNDWYEYYVKQYSKEWWPLDEDGNFDTANYPHDLSQWDQFTLFWLTEKEPKYADLNVGVFPNDGLKWNFWSLLTREMDIPDDVVVYHRSFTSDKEVYK
;
A
#
# COMPACT_ATOMS: atom_id res chain seq x y z
N MET A 1 -13.23 -2.94 -25.04
CA MET A 1 -13.33 -3.88 -23.90
C MET A 1 -13.48 -3.01 -22.69
N SER A 2 -14.43 -3.27 -21.79
CA SER A 2 -14.50 -2.56 -20.50
C SER A 2 -13.23 -2.91 -19.73
N GLN A 3 -12.50 -1.90 -19.24
CA GLN A 3 -11.36 -2.13 -18.34
C GLN A 3 -11.88 -2.83 -17.08
N ASN A 4 -11.21 -3.89 -16.68
CA ASN A 4 -11.50 -4.62 -15.44
C ASN A 4 -10.74 -3.94 -14.28
N ASN A 5 -11.33 -2.86 -13.74
CA ASN A 5 -10.76 -2.11 -12.61
C ASN A 5 -11.29 -2.70 -11.30
N GLY A 6 -10.45 -2.77 -10.27
CA GLY A 6 -10.90 -3.31 -8.99
C GLY A 6 -10.06 -2.88 -7.78
N TYR A 7 -10.59 -3.19 -6.62
CA TYR A 7 -10.05 -2.84 -5.33
C TYR A 7 -9.46 -4.08 -4.67
N LEU A 8 -8.25 -3.96 -4.15
CA LEU A 8 -7.52 -5.05 -3.53
C LEU A 8 -7.24 -4.72 -2.05
N VAL A 9 -7.64 -5.61 -1.16
CA VAL A 9 -7.35 -5.52 0.27
C VAL A 9 -6.65 -6.80 0.71
N VAL A 10 -5.58 -6.67 1.49
CA VAL A 10 -4.82 -7.81 2.01
C VAL A 10 -4.89 -7.84 3.53
N ALA A 11 -5.26 -8.98 4.08
CA ALA A 11 -5.42 -9.20 5.52
C ALA A 11 -4.79 -10.54 5.94
N SER A 12 -3.63 -10.48 6.58
CA SER A 12 -2.88 -11.64 7.06
C SER A 12 -2.42 -11.45 8.51
N ASN A 13 -1.90 -12.50 9.12
CA ASN A 13 -1.27 -12.52 10.43
C ASN A 13 -2.23 -12.47 11.63
N LYS A 14 -3.27 -11.64 11.59
CA LYS A 14 -4.22 -11.48 12.71
C LYS A 14 -5.66 -11.40 12.22
N TYR A 15 -6.59 -12.10 12.89
CA TYR A 15 -8.01 -12.06 12.57
C TYR A 15 -8.59 -10.63 12.55
N ARG A 16 -8.10 -9.72 13.40
CA ARG A 16 -8.56 -8.32 13.38
C ARG A 16 -8.33 -7.62 12.03
N TYR A 17 -7.23 -7.96 11.31
CA TYR A 17 -6.99 -7.40 9.98
C TYR A 17 -7.99 -7.92 8.96
N TYR A 18 -8.36 -9.20 9.07
CA TYR A 18 -9.44 -9.76 8.27
C TYR A 18 -10.78 -9.03 8.56
N ALA A 19 -11.14 -8.85 9.83
CA ALA A 19 -12.36 -8.13 10.19
C ALA A 19 -12.37 -6.68 9.66
N TRP A 20 -11.22 -5.99 9.70
CA TRP A 20 -11.10 -4.64 9.14
C TRP A 20 -11.18 -4.65 7.61
N ALA A 21 -10.56 -5.62 6.95
CA ALA A 21 -10.65 -5.78 5.51
C ALA A 21 -12.09 -5.99 5.04
N ILE A 22 -12.86 -6.85 5.73
CA ILE A 22 -14.28 -7.04 5.43
C ILE A 22 -15.05 -5.73 5.55
N ASN A 23 -14.89 -4.98 6.66
CA ASN A 23 -15.56 -3.69 6.84
C ASN A 23 -15.15 -2.67 5.75
N LEU A 24 -13.89 -2.71 5.28
CA LEU A 24 -13.44 -1.86 4.19
C LEU A 24 -14.11 -2.25 2.86
N LEU A 25 -14.19 -3.55 2.55
CA LEU A 25 -14.87 -4.03 1.34
C LEU A 25 -16.36 -3.70 1.36
N GLU A 26 -17.02 -3.85 2.51
CA GLU A 26 -18.41 -3.41 2.71
C GLU A 26 -18.54 -1.91 2.43
N GLY A 27 -17.67 -1.09 3.02
CA GLY A 27 -17.65 0.36 2.79
C GLY A 27 -17.41 0.72 1.31
N ILE A 28 -16.55 0.01 0.58
CA ILE A 28 -16.36 0.22 -0.85
C ILE A 28 -17.68 -0.03 -1.60
N LYS A 29 -18.35 -1.15 -1.33
CA LYS A 29 -19.60 -1.52 -1.99
C LYS A 29 -20.79 -0.65 -1.56
N ASP A 30 -20.79 -0.10 -0.37
CA ASP A 30 -21.81 0.85 0.09
C ASP A 30 -21.78 2.16 -0.72
N TYR A 31 -20.58 2.67 -1.02
CA TYR A 31 -20.40 3.88 -1.85
C TYR A 31 -20.40 3.60 -3.35
N TYR A 32 -19.95 2.40 -3.76
CA TYR A 32 -19.89 1.98 -5.16
C TYR A 32 -20.33 0.51 -5.31
N PRO A 33 -21.65 0.23 -5.42
CA PRO A 33 -22.19 -1.13 -5.45
C PRO A 33 -21.64 -2.02 -6.57
N GLU A 34 -21.26 -1.42 -7.71
CA GLU A 34 -20.70 -2.13 -8.87
C GLU A 34 -19.20 -2.42 -8.75
N ALA A 35 -18.57 -1.99 -7.63
CA ALA A 35 -17.15 -2.22 -7.43
C ALA A 35 -16.77 -3.69 -7.48
N GLN A 36 -15.73 -4.03 -8.24
CA GLN A 36 -15.10 -5.34 -8.17
C GLN A 36 -14.08 -5.33 -7.04
N VAL A 37 -14.19 -6.24 -6.10
CA VAL A 37 -13.33 -6.26 -4.90
C VAL A 37 -12.64 -7.61 -4.76
N CYS A 38 -11.35 -7.58 -4.40
CA CYS A 38 -10.53 -8.75 -4.14
C CYS A 38 -10.04 -8.74 -2.70
N LEU A 39 -10.27 -9.84 -2.00
CA LEU A 39 -9.71 -10.10 -0.67
C LEU A 39 -8.56 -11.11 -0.80
N VAL A 40 -7.39 -10.74 -0.27
CA VAL A 40 -6.28 -11.67 -0.06
C VAL A 40 -6.18 -11.95 1.45
N THR A 41 -6.34 -13.20 1.87
CA THR A 41 -6.34 -13.55 3.28
C THR A 41 -5.92 -15.00 3.52
N GLU A 42 -5.76 -15.37 4.79
CA GLU A 42 -5.45 -16.73 5.19
C GLU A 42 -6.72 -17.56 5.41
N GLU A 43 -6.69 -18.83 4.99
CA GLU A 43 -7.82 -19.77 5.11
C GLU A 43 -8.38 -19.82 6.55
N ARG A 44 -7.51 -19.75 7.56
CA ARG A 44 -7.88 -19.84 8.99
C ARG A 44 -8.77 -18.67 9.48
N PHE A 45 -8.89 -17.58 8.72
CA PHE A 45 -9.69 -16.41 9.11
C PHE A 45 -11.09 -16.41 8.49
N LEU A 46 -11.35 -17.27 7.51
CA LEU A 46 -12.63 -17.32 6.81
C LEU A 46 -13.76 -17.69 7.80
N ASP A 47 -14.83 -16.90 7.79
CA ASP A 47 -15.99 -17.04 8.68
C ASP A 47 -17.34 -16.84 7.97
N GLY A 48 -17.32 -16.78 6.64
CA GLY A 48 -18.48 -16.62 5.75
C GLY A 48 -18.70 -15.17 5.30
N ARG A 49 -18.03 -14.18 5.89
CA ARG A 49 -18.15 -12.77 5.46
C ARG A 49 -17.34 -12.44 4.21
N GLU A 50 -16.36 -13.28 3.88
CA GLU A 50 -15.57 -13.17 2.64
C GLU A 50 -16.40 -13.26 1.35
N GLU A 51 -17.66 -13.71 1.42
CA GLU A 51 -18.61 -13.73 0.31
C GLU A 51 -18.89 -12.33 -0.28
N ILE A 52 -18.54 -11.26 0.45
CA ILE A 52 -18.57 -9.87 -0.08
C ILE A 52 -17.57 -9.67 -1.22
N ALA A 53 -16.46 -10.43 -1.24
CA ALA A 53 -15.42 -10.30 -2.23
C ALA A 53 -15.79 -11.03 -3.52
N ASP A 54 -15.64 -10.35 -4.67
CA ASP A 54 -15.82 -10.96 -6.00
C ASP A 54 -14.67 -11.92 -6.32
N HIS A 55 -13.48 -11.67 -5.73
CA HIS A 55 -12.30 -12.53 -5.84
C HIS A 55 -11.72 -12.79 -4.44
N LEU A 56 -11.48 -14.06 -4.14
CA LEU A 56 -10.81 -14.51 -2.93
C LEU A 56 -9.49 -15.18 -3.29
N ILE A 57 -8.39 -14.71 -2.73
CA ILE A 57 -7.05 -15.29 -2.91
C ILE A 57 -6.54 -15.71 -1.54
N LEU A 58 -6.18 -16.97 -1.38
CA LEU A 58 -5.62 -17.47 -0.14
C LEU A 58 -4.10 -17.26 -0.12
N CYS A 59 -3.60 -16.77 1.00
CA CYS A 59 -2.17 -16.60 1.24
C CYS A 59 -1.72 -17.34 2.49
N ASP A 60 -0.42 -17.57 2.59
CA ASP A 60 0.22 -18.06 3.81
C ASP A 60 0.38 -16.93 4.83
N ASP A 61 0.55 -17.28 6.11
CA ASP A 61 0.89 -16.34 7.18
C ASP A 61 2.26 -15.71 6.91
N HIS A 62 2.24 -14.43 6.56
CA HIS A 62 3.45 -13.65 6.33
C HIS A 62 3.29 -12.22 6.83
N TYR A 63 4.31 -11.71 7.51
CA TYR A 63 4.31 -10.38 8.13
C TYR A 63 3.99 -9.23 7.14
N ARG A 64 4.32 -9.38 5.85
CA ARG A 64 4.05 -8.42 4.77
C ARG A 64 3.34 -9.08 3.58
N ALA A 65 2.37 -9.93 3.85
CA ALA A 65 1.55 -10.56 2.81
C ALA A 65 0.93 -9.56 1.85
N LYS A 66 0.76 -8.29 2.26
CA LYS A 66 0.27 -7.22 1.39
C LYS A 66 1.12 -7.05 0.12
N LEU A 67 2.44 -7.11 0.23
CA LEU A 67 3.32 -6.95 -0.93
C LEU A 67 3.15 -8.12 -1.91
N TRP A 68 3.09 -9.35 -1.39
CA TRP A 68 2.78 -10.52 -2.20
C TRP A 68 1.39 -10.42 -2.83
N GLY A 69 0.38 -10.03 -2.04
CA GLY A 69 -1.01 -9.90 -2.49
C GLY A 69 -1.18 -8.88 -3.62
N MET A 70 -0.50 -7.75 -3.58
CA MET A 70 -0.52 -6.75 -4.67
C MET A 70 -0.03 -7.34 -6.00
N ALA A 71 0.95 -8.24 -5.95
CA ALA A 71 1.45 -8.95 -7.12
C ALA A 71 0.49 -10.05 -7.65
N GLN A 72 -0.59 -10.36 -6.93
CA GLN A 72 -1.60 -11.35 -7.32
C GLN A 72 -2.90 -10.70 -7.82
N SER A 73 -2.93 -9.39 -8.07
CA SER A 73 -4.16 -8.71 -8.47
C SER A 73 -4.82 -9.35 -9.70
N PRO A 74 -6.15 -9.61 -9.65
CA PRO A 74 -6.90 -10.18 -10.78
C PRO A 74 -7.41 -9.12 -11.77
N PHE A 75 -7.07 -7.82 -11.56
CA PHE A 75 -7.63 -6.70 -12.32
C PHE A 75 -6.66 -6.16 -13.37
N ASP A 76 -7.16 -5.36 -14.32
CA ASP A 76 -6.33 -4.59 -15.27
C ASP A 76 -5.74 -3.34 -14.62
N LYS A 77 -6.56 -2.65 -13.77
CA LYS A 77 -6.11 -1.58 -12.90
C LYS A 77 -6.54 -1.89 -11.48
N THR A 78 -5.63 -1.75 -10.54
CA THR A 78 -5.84 -2.08 -9.13
C THR A 78 -5.69 -0.86 -8.25
N PHE A 79 -6.66 -0.62 -7.38
CA PHE A 79 -6.49 0.25 -6.23
C PHE A 79 -6.29 -0.60 -4.98
N TYR A 80 -5.04 -0.66 -4.51
CA TYR A 80 -4.70 -1.33 -3.26
C TYR A 80 -4.97 -0.41 -2.06
N LEU A 81 -5.51 -0.97 -0.99
CA LEU A 81 -5.80 -0.30 0.28
C LEU A 81 -5.35 -1.16 1.46
N ASP A 82 -4.65 -0.56 2.44
CA ASP A 82 -4.36 -1.22 3.72
C ASP A 82 -5.69 -1.52 4.46
N ALA A 83 -5.78 -2.65 5.14
CA ALA A 83 -7.01 -3.13 5.80
C ALA A 83 -7.54 -2.19 6.90
N ASP A 84 -6.70 -1.32 7.47
CA ASP A 84 -7.06 -0.34 8.49
C ASP A 84 -7.58 1.00 7.92
N MET A 85 -7.92 1.01 6.63
CA MET A 85 -8.59 2.13 5.99
C MET A 85 -10.12 2.04 6.07
N THR A 86 -10.79 3.15 5.82
CA THR A 86 -12.25 3.24 5.79
C THR A 86 -12.66 4.22 4.69
N ILE A 87 -13.72 3.89 3.94
CA ILE A 87 -14.33 4.81 2.98
C ILE A 87 -15.23 5.76 3.76
N VAL A 88 -15.05 7.06 3.56
CA VAL A 88 -15.78 8.12 4.27
C VAL A 88 -16.44 9.12 3.33
N GLY A 89 -16.20 9.02 2.02
CA GLY A 89 -16.73 9.93 1.01
C GLY A 89 -17.09 9.21 -0.29
N GLU A 90 -17.88 9.89 -1.12
CA GLU A 90 -18.26 9.44 -2.45
C GLU A 90 -17.10 9.60 -3.47
N GLY A 91 -17.22 8.91 -4.62
CA GLY A 91 -16.30 9.08 -5.75
C GLY A 91 -15.07 8.18 -5.69
N ILE A 92 -15.12 7.07 -4.94
CA ILE A 92 -13.99 6.11 -4.86
C ILE A 92 -13.62 5.55 -6.24
N GLU A 93 -14.58 5.44 -7.16
CA GLU A 93 -14.39 4.97 -8.53
C GLU A 93 -13.49 5.90 -9.34
N THR A 94 -13.39 7.18 -8.96
CA THR A 94 -12.57 8.17 -9.68
C THR A 94 -11.07 7.99 -9.48
N VAL A 95 -10.63 7.12 -8.55
CA VAL A 95 -9.21 6.87 -8.30
C VAL A 95 -8.49 6.32 -9.54
N PHE A 96 -9.18 5.57 -10.37
CA PHE A 96 -8.60 5.00 -11.59
C PHE A 96 -8.35 6.06 -12.68
N ASP A 97 -9.06 7.20 -12.62
CA ASP A 97 -8.83 8.33 -13.52
C ASP A 97 -7.57 9.11 -13.10
N GLU A 98 -7.26 9.12 -11.78
CA GLU A 98 -6.03 9.74 -11.27
C GLU A 98 -4.77 9.08 -11.84
N LEU A 99 -4.83 7.77 -12.17
CA LEU A 99 -3.69 7.06 -12.76
C LEU A 99 -3.23 7.71 -14.07
N GLY A 100 -4.17 8.22 -14.91
CA GLY A 100 -3.85 8.88 -16.16
C GLY A 100 -2.88 8.06 -17.02
N ASP A 101 -1.72 8.69 -17.36
CA ASP A 101 -0.63 8.07 -18.11
C ASP A 101 0.46 7.44 -17.21
N HIS A 102 0.25 7.43 -15.88
CA HIS A 102 1.19 6.80 -14.96
C HIS A 102 1.01 5.27 -14.94
N ASP A 103 2.10 4.57 -14.70
CA ASP A 103 2.09 3.13 -14.44
C ASP A 103 1.62 2.81 -13.03
N MET A 104 1.99 3.66 -12.07
CA MET A 104 1.63 3.55 -10.67
C MET A 104 1.54 4.93 -10.02
N MET A 105 0.65 5.10 -9.04
CA MET A 105 0.58 6.30 -8.22
C MET A 105 0.47 5.95 -6.74
N PHE A 106 1.17 6.72 -5.93
CA PHE A 106 1.21 6.57 -4.48
C PHE A 106 0.86 7.90 -3.79
N PRO A 107 0.30 7.89 -2.58
CA PRO A 107 0.27 9.09 -1.77
C PRO A 107 1.70 9.45 -1.31
N PRO A 108 2.01 10.74 -1.15
CA PRO A 108 3.26 11.15 -0.56
C PRO A 108 3.32 10.72 0.91
N LEU A 109 4.53 10.43 1.39
CA LEU A 109 4.76 10.26 2.81
C LEU A 109 4.68 11.64 3.49
N PRO A 110 3.83 11.84 4.50
CA PRO A 110 3.73 13.13 5.16
C PRO A 110 5.04 13.59 5.81
N GLU A 111 5.41 14.88 5.64
CA GLU A 111 6.68 15.46 6.11
C GLU A 111 7.00 15.19 7.58
N ARG A 112 5.98 15.13 8.44
CA ARG A 112 6.19 14.86 9.86
C ARG A 112 6.74 13.46 10.15
N PHE A 113 6.62 12.51 9.21
CA PHE A 113 7.26 11.21 9.32
C PHE A 113 8.70 11.22 8.82
N TYR A 114 9.11 12.28 8.12
CA TYR A 114 10.50 12.42 7.69
C TYR A 114 11.49 12.38 8.86
N HIS A 115 11.12 12.83 10.06
CA HIS A 115 12.00 12.73 11.22
C HIS A 115 12.23 11.27 11.68
N ILE A 116 11.28 10.38 11.46
CA ILE A 116 11.42 8.94 11.75
C ILE A 116 12.38 8.33 10.73
N PHE A 117 12.29 8.78 9.49
CA PHE A 117 13.09 8.30 8.37
C PHE A 117 14.33 9.19 8.10
N GLN A 118 14.40 10.42 8.61
CA GLN A 118 15.54 11.33 8.49
C GLN A 118 16.81 10.83 9.19
N ARG A 119 16.72 9.85 10.05
CA ARG A 119 17.91 9.16 10.57
C ARG A 119 18.60 8.34 9.47
N ALA A 120 17.88 8.02 8.42
CA ALA A 120 18.44 7.56 7.17
C ALA A 120 18.62 8.79 6.28
N THR A 121 19.82 9.30 6.20
CA THR A 121 20.20 10.29 5.19
C THR A 121 20.14 9.62 3.83
N PHE A 122 18.94 9.55 3.24
CA PHE A 122 18.81 9.14 1.85
C PHE A 122 19.56 10.16 1.00
N PRO A 123 20.57 9.78 0.22
CA PRO A 123 21.23 10.68 -0.71
C PRO A 123 20.18 11.26 -1.67
N GLY A 124 19.87 12.56 -1.51
CA GLY A 124 18.84 13.24 -2.29
C GLY A 124 17.54 13.58 -1.57
N GLY A 125 17.34 13.15 -0.31
CA GLY A 125 16.34 13.75 0.61
C GLY A 125 14.87 13.46 0.33
N LYS A 126 14.50 12.47 -0.49
CA LYS A 126 13.09 12.24 -0.80
C LYS A 126 12.67 10.79 -0.57
N PHE A 127 12.37 10.49 0.65
CA PHE A 127 11.46 9.39 0.96
C PHE A 127 10.04 9.91 0.70
N SER A 128 9.52 9.71 -0.50
CA SER A 128 8.34 10.46 -0.92
C SER A 128 7.06 9.64 -1.02
N LEU A 129 7.14 8.31 -0.92
CA LEU A 129 5.99 7.45 -1.22
C LEU A 129 5.51 6.67 0.01
N CYS A 130 4.18 6.60 0.17
CA CYS A 130 3.53 5.79 1.21
C CYS A 130 2.94 4.52 0.59
N GLY A 131 3.34 3.35 1.09
CA GLY A 131 2.83 2.04 0.63
C GLY A 131 1.51 1.60 1.29
N GLY A 132 0.78 2.52 1.95
CA GLY A 132 -0.51 2.20 2.58
C GLY A 132 -1.66 2.09 1.60
N CYS A 133 -1.61 2.82 0.50
CA CYS A 133 -2.45 2.61 -0.67
C CYS A 133 -1.70 2.98 -1.95
N CYS A 134 -2.12 2.44 -3.07
CA CYS A 134 -1.62 2.83 -4.39
C CYS A 134 -2.58 2.37 -5.49
N VAL A 135 -2.65 3.14 -6.57
CA VAL A 135 -3.31 2.71 -7.80
C VAL A 135 -2.24 2.36 -8.83
N TYR A 136 -2.41 1.24 -9.53
CA TYR A 136 -1.43 0.77 -10.50
C TYR A 136 -2.07 0.02 -11.67
N ASN A 137 -1.37 0.04 -12.81
CA ASN A 137 -1.75 -0.64 -14.03
C ASN A 137 -1.28 -2.11 -13.99
N SER A 138 -2.11 -3.00 -13.46
CA SER A 138 -1.81 -4.43 -13.33
C SER A 138 -1.77 -5.15 -14.69
N ALA A 139 -2.32 -4.55 -15.76
CA ALA A 139 -2.19 -5.08 -17.12
C ALA A 139 -0.78 -4.85 -17.71
N ASN A 140 0.03 -3.96 -17.12
CA ASN A 140 1.42 -3.77 -17.51
C ASN A 140 2.30 -4.84 -16.85
N PRO A 141 2.91 -5.78 -17.62
CA PRO A 141 3.74 -6.85 -17.04
C PRO A 141 4.92 -6.33 -16.21
N LYS A 142 5.46 -5.15 -16.55
CA LYS A 142 6.58 -4.55 -15.84
C LYS A 142 6.15 -4.02 -14.46
N VAL A 143 4.94 -3.51 -14.34
CA VAL A 143 4.35 -3.14 -13.04
C VAL A 143 4.18 -4.37 -12.17
N MET A 144 3.70 -5.48 -12.72
CA MET A 144 3.54 -6.72 -11.96
C MET A 144 4.89 -7.34 -11.57
N GLU A 145 5.90 -7.20 -12.43
CA GLU A 145 7.28 -7.55 -12.08
C GLU A 145 7.81 -6.68 -10.93
N PHE A 146 7.55 -5.36 -10.95
CA PHE A 146 7.89 -4.45 -9.85
C PHE A 146 7.20 -4.87 -8.53
N MET A 147 5.91 -5.20 -8.56
CA MET A 147 5.19 -5.64 -7.36
C MET A 147 5.76 -6.94 -6.79
N ASN A 148 6.14 -7.91 -7.64
CA ASN A 148 6.82 -9.13 -7.22
C ASN A 148 8.20 -8.82 -6.62
N ASP A 149 9.00 -7.98 -7.26
CA ASP A 149 10.32 -7.60 -6.76
C ASP A 149 10.21 -6.80 -5.45
N TRP A 150 9.17 -5.97 -5.28
CA TRP A 150 8.95 -5.28 -4.01
C TRP A 150 8.79 -6.28 -2.85
N TYR A 151 8.04 -7.35 -3.06
CA TYR A 151 7.92 -8.44 -2.10
C TYR A 151 9.26 -9.16 -1.88
N GLU A 152 9.91 -9.62 -2.96
CA GLU A 152 11.14 -10.40 -2.91
C GLU A 152 12.30 -9.65 -2.24
N TYR A 153 12.49 -8.37 -2.60
CA TYR A 153 13.51 -7.53 -1.99
C TYR A 153 13.21 -7.27 -0.52
N TYR A 154 11.92 -7.02 -0.19
CA TYR A 154 11.52 -6.83 1.19
C TYR A 154 11.79 -8.07 2.06
N VAL A 155 11.47 -9.28 1.59
CA VAL A 155 11.76 -10.53 2.30
C VAL A 155 13.25 -10.64 2.59
N LYS A 156 14.10 -10.41 1.59
CA LYS A 156 15.57 -10.44 1.74
C LYS A 156 16.08 -9.30 2.64
N GLN A 157 15.48 -8.12 2.56
CA GLN A 157 15.77 -6.98 3.44
C GLN A 157 15.46 -7.34 4.90
N TYR A 158 14.29 -7.90 5.18
CA TYR A 158 13.85 -8.26 6.52
C TYR A 158 14.71 -9.37 7.13
N SER A 159 15.09 -10.37 6.32
CA SER A 159 16.01 -11.46 6.73
C SER A 159 17.49 -11.03 6.76
N LYS A 160 17.79 -9.78 6.34
CA LYS A 160 19.15 -9.23 6.23
C LYS A 160 20.04 -9.98 5.22
N GLU A 161 19.44 -10.56 4.20
CA GLU A 161 20.13 -11.22 3.10
C GLU A 161 20.43 -10.25 1.96
N TRP A 162 19.75 -9.10 1.94
CA TRP A 162 19.95 -8.03 0.98
C TRP A 162 19.97 -6.67 1.68
N TRP A 163 20.92 -5.84 1.29
CA TRP A 163 21.05 -4.43 1.66
C TRP A 163 21.90 -3.72 0.61
N PRO A 164 21.75 -2.40 0.39
CA PRO A 164 22.66 -1.63 -0.44
C PRO A 164 24.11 -1.85 -0.02
N LEU A 165 25.01 -1.87 -1.03
CA LEU A 165 26.43 -2.05 -0.80
C LEU A 165 27.16 -0.70 -0.88
N ASP A 166 28.18 -0.52 -0.06
CA ASP A 166 29.15 0.56 -0.15
C ASP A 166 30.18 0.29 -1.28
N GLU A 167 31.13 1.22 -1.46
CA GLU A 167 32.19 1.11 -2.48
C GLU A 167 33.12 -0.10 -2.26
N ASP A 168 33.20 -0.60 -1.03
CA ASP A 168 34.01 -1.76 -0.67
C ASP A 168 33.24 -3.10 -0.77
N GLY A 169 31.95 -3.05 -1.14
CA GLY A 169 31.07 -4.23 -1.29
C GLY A 169 30.50 -4.74 0.04
N ASN A 170 30.57 -3.97 1.13
CA ASN A 170 29.90 -4.28 2.37
C ASN A 170 28.51 -3.63 2.43
N PHE A 171 27.66 -4.07 3.36
CA PHE A 171 26.38 -3.41 3.58
C PHE A 171 26.58 -1.95 3.99
N ASP A 172 26.02 -1.03 3.21
CA ASP A 172 26.10 0.42 3.44
C ASP A 172 25.18 0.86 4.58
N THR A 173 25.61 0.56 5.82
CA THR A 173 24.87 0.92 7.03
C THR A 173 25.10 2.36 7.46
N ALA A 174 26.07 3.05 6.84
CA ALA A 174 26.36 4.45 7.10
C ALA A 174 25.33 5.36 6.42
N ASN A 175 24.96 5.06 5.16
CA ASN A 175 23.93 5.79 4.43
C ASN A 175 22.53 5.23 4.67
N TYR A 176 22.40 3.91 4.91
CA TYR A 176 21.13 3.20 5.09
C TYR A 176 21.15 2.38 6.39
N PRO A 177 20.77 2.99 7.54
CA PRO A 177 20.78 2.29 8.84
C PRO A 177 19.89 1.05 8.87
N HIS A 178 20.34 -0.02 9.52
CA HIS A 178 19.65 -1.31 9.59
C HIS A 178 18.28 -1.30 10.28
N ASP A 179 17.93 -0.27 11.04
CA ASP A 179 16.60 -0.10 11.60
C ASP A 179 15.52 0.13 10.53
N LEU A 180 15.93 0.52 9.31
CA LEU A 180 15.04 0.56 8.15
C LEU A 180 14.64 -0.81 7.62
N SER A 181 15.34 -1.88 7.97
CA SER A 181 15.09 -3.22 7.42
C SER A 181 13.70 -3.77 7.70
N GLN A 182 12.99 -3.25 8.68
CA GLN A 182 11.61 -3.61 9.00
C GLN A 182 10.57 -2.86 8.16
N TRP A 183 10.97 -1.83 7.38
CA TRP A 183 10.06 -0.96 6.66
C TRP A 183 10.04 -1.29 5.16
N ASP A 184 8.87 -1.64 4.66
CA ASP A 184 8.62 -1.91 3.23
C ASP A 184 8.77 -0.65 2.35
N GLN A 185 8.61 0.54 2.94
CA GLN A 185 8.87 1.80 2.25
C GLN A 185 10.33 1.95 1.82
N PHE A 186 11.28 1.34 2.53
CA PHE A 186 12.68 1.39 2.12
C PHE A 186 12.89 0.66 0.78
N THR A 187 12.33 -0.54 0.64
CA THR A 187 12.39 -1.28 -0.62
C THR A 187 11.63 -0.54 -1.72
N LEU A 188 10.47 0.06 -1.42
CA LEU A 188 9.72 0.88 -2.38
C LEU A 188 10.61 2.02 -2.91
N PHE A 189 11.24 2.79 -2.00
CA PHE A 189 12.19 3.84 -2.38
C PHE A 189 13.32 3.29 -3.26
N TRP A 190 13.91 2.16 -2.86
CA TRP A 190 15.02 1.58 -3.62
C TRP A 190 14.60 1.23 -5.05
N LEU A 191 13.48 0.56 -5.21
CA LEU A 191 12.99 0.14 -6.52
C LEU A 191 12.59 1.32 -7.41
N THR A 192 12.04 2.40 -6.83
CA THR A 192 11.60 3.57 -7.60
C THR A 192 12.73 4.54 -7.94
N GLU A 193 13.77 4.65 -7.08
CA GLU A 193 14.78 5.71 -7.19
C GLU A 193 16.18 5.20 -7.52
N LYS A 194 16.46 3.93 -7.27
CA LYS A 194 17.82 3.37 -7.35
C LYS A 194 17.95 2.17 -8.27
N GLU A 195 16.88 1.40 -8.47
CA GLU A 195 16.93 0.19 -9.28
C GLU A 195 16.79 0.51 -10.78
N PRO A 196 17.88 0.41 -11.58
CA PRO A 196 17.85 0.78 -12.99
C PRO A 196 16.82 -0.01 -13.81
N LYS A 197 16.48 -1.21 -13.38
CA LYS A 197 15.47 -2.07 -13.99
C LYS A 197 14.13 -1.37 -14.17
N TYR A 198 13.79 -0.43 -13.27
CA TYR A 198 12.50 0.26 -13.22
C TYR A 198 12.57 1.76 -13.59
N ALA A 199 13.70 2.22 -14.11
CA ALA A 199 13.90 3.63 -14.44
C ALA A 199 12.94 4.17 -15.53
N ASP A 200 12.30 3.30 -16.30
CA ASP A 200 11.34 3.62 -17.36
C ASP A 200 9.87 3.54 -16.90
N LEU A 201 9.59 3.09 -15.66
CA LEU A 201 8.25 3.15 -15.11
C LEU A 201 7.88 4.58 -14.75
N ASN A 202 6.68 5.01 -15.18
CA ASN A 202 6.14 6.31 -14.87
C ASN A 202 5.42 6.27 -13.50
N VAL A 203 6.18 6.51 -12.43
CA VAL A 203 5.66 6.51 -11.04
C VAL A 203 5.24 7.91 -10.66
N GLY A 204 3.95 8.09 -10.38
CA GLY A 204 3.34 9.35 -9.98
C GLY A 204 3.04 9.45 -8.49
N VAL A 205 2.69 10.67 -8.07
CA VAL A 205 2.22 10.99 -6.72
C VAL A 205 0.82 11.55 -6.81
N PHE A 206 -0.08 11.10 -5.95
CA PHE A 206 -1.44 11.64 -5.91
C PHE A 206 -1.43 13.16 -5.69
N PRO A 207 -2.30 13.91 -6.40
CA PRO A 207 -2.40 15.36 -6.23
C PRO A 207 -2.83 15.75 -4.80
N ASN A 208 -2.60 17.02 -4.44
CA ASN A 208 -2.98 17.57 -3.13
C ASN A 208 -2.49 16.73 -1.95
N ASP A 209 -1.19 16.36 -1.98
CA ASP A 209 -0.53 15.54 -0.96
C ASP A 209 -1.21 14.19 -0.70
N GLY A 210 -2.02 13.71 -1.64
CA GLY A 210 -2.74 12.43 -1.53
C GLY A 210 -3.85 12.43 -0.48
N LEU A 211 -4.23 13.56 0.08
CA LEU A 211 -5.18 13.64 1.20
C LEU A 211 -6.56 13.06 0.87
N LYS A 212 -7.02 13.19 -0.38
CA LYS A 212 -8.28 12.57 -0.83
C LYS A 212 -8.28 11.06 -0.64
N TRP A 213 -7.14 10.39 -0.88
CA TRP A 213 -6.99 8.94 -0.95
C TRP A 213 -6.27 8.31 0.24
N ASN A 214 -5.72 9.12 1.14
CA ASN A 214 -4.97 8.65 2.30
C ASN A 214 -4.93 9.71 3.42
N PHE A 215 -6.10 10.04 3.95
CA PHE A 215 -6.20 11.00 5.04
C PHE A 215 -5.90 10.32 6.39
N TRP A 216 -4.71 10.55 6.92
CA TRP A 216 -4.23 9.86 8.10
C TRP A 216 -4.74 10.46 9.42
N SER A 217 -5.32 9.65 10.28
CA SER A 217 -5.79 10.07 11.61
C SER A 217 -4.69 10.64 12.51
N LEU A 218 -3.46 10.16 12.37
CA LEU A 218 -2.32 10.70 13.13
C LEU A 218 -1.96 12.13 12.73
N LEU A 219 -2.27 12.55 11.51
CA LEU A 219 -2.06 13.93 11.03
C LEU A 219 -3.08 14.90 11.62
N THR A 220 -4.22 14.38 12.01
CA THR A 220 -5.44 15.16 12.08
C THR A 220 -6.23 14.95 13.38
N ARG A 221 -5.55 14.54 14.46
CA ARG A 221 -6.19 14.30 15.77
C ARG A 221 -7.09 15.44 16.27
N GLU A 222 -6.97 16.62 15.68
CA GLU A 222 -7.69 17.83 16.04
C GLU A 222 -8.45 18.45 14.84
N MET A 223 -8.49 17.78 13.68
CA MET A 223 -9.15 18.30 12.49
C MET A 223 -10.36 17.45 12.14
N ASP A 224 -11.46 18.09 11.77
CA ASP A 224 -12.58 17.45 11.09
C ASP A 224 -12.08 16.87 9.75
N ILE A 225 -12.64 15.73 9.35
CA ILE A 225 -12.33 15.13 8.05
C ILE A 225 -12.89 16.08 6.97
N PRO A 226 -12.06 16.59 6.04
CA PRO A 226 -12.56 17.42 4.95
C PRO A 226 -13.57 16.67 4.08
N ASP A 227 -14.53 17.41 3.49
CA ASP A 227 -15.62 16.84 2.69
C ASP A 227 -15.15 16.15 1.40
N ASP A 228 -13.94 16.46 0.91
CA ASP A 228 -13.34 15.89 -0.29
C ASP A 228 -12.51 14.62 -0.01
N VAL A 229 -12.37 14.21 1.25
CA VAL A 229 -11.69 12.98 1.62
C VAL A 229 -12.57 11.78 1.30
N VAL A 230 -12.04 10.85 0.54
CA VAL A 230 -12.70 9.57 0.20
C VAL A 230 -12.21 8.43 1.08
N VAL A 231 -10.89 8.36 1.33
CA VAL A 231 -10.27 7.30 2.11
C VAL A 231 -9.62 7.84 3.38
N TYR A 232 -10.12 7.37 4.51
CA TYR A 232 -9.59 7.66 5.83
C TYR A 232 -8.72 6.52 6.33
N HIS A 233 -7.46 6.81 6.67
CA HIS A 233 -6.49 5.85 7.16
C HIS A 233 -6.39 5.91 8.68
N ARG A 234 -6.89 4.89 9.35
CA ARG A 234 -6.79 4.73 10.80
C ARG A 234 -5.38 4.28 11.14
N SER A 235 -4.49 5.22 11.45
CA SER A 235 -3.18 4.82 11.98
C SER A 235 -3.36 4.18 13.35
N PHE A 236 -2.61 3.11 13.63
CA PHE A 236 -2.59 2.43 14.92
C PHE A 236 -2.38 3.38 16.09
N THR A 237 -3.45 3.79 16.71
CA THR A 237 -3.43 4.36 18.05
C THR A 237 -4.06 3.34 18.96
N SER A 238 -3.23 2.66 19.75
CA SER A 238 -3.58 1.73 20.84
C SER A 238 -4.79 0.81 20.61
N ASP A 239 -4.64 -0.46 20.92
CA ASP A 239 -5.69 -1.52 20.92
C ASP A 239 -6.99 -1.20 21.70
N LYS A 240 -7.12 0.02 22.23
CA LYS A 240 -8.23 0.43 23.13
C LYS A 240 -9.39 1.15 22.44
N GLU A 241 -9.25 1.64 21.20
CA GLU A 241 -10.27 2.45 20.53
C GLU A 241 -11.08 1.72 19.45
N VAL A 242 -10.79 0.46 19.18
CA VAL A 242 -11.38 -0.28 18.05
C VAL A 242 -12.73 -0.95 18.37
N TYR A 243 -13.20 -0.87 19.62
CA TYR A 243 -14.45 -1.52 20.07
C TYR A 243 -15.43 -0.54 20.73
N LYS A 244 -15.74 0.58 20.08
CA LYS A 244 -16.90 1.37 20.46
C LYS A 244 -17.81 1.57 19.27
#